data_31129c14684e8c9e2b46725cb7a3dc78
#
_entry.id   31129c14684e8c9e2b46725cb7a3dc78
#
_cell.length_a   1.000
_cell.length_b   1.000
_cell.length_c   1.000
_cell.angle_alpha   90.00
_cell.angle_beta   90.00
_cell.angle_gamma   90.00
#
_symmetry.space_group_name_H-M   'P 1'
#
loop_
_entity.id
_entity.type
_entity.pdbx_description
1 polymer ?
#
loop_
_entity_poly.entity_id
_entity_poly.type
_entity_poly.pdbx_seq_one_letter_code
_entity_poly.pdbx_strand_id
1 'polypeptide(L)'
;MQGTKIRLLTGGLLMLATVGYVQAEALQPDPAWQQGTLANGFQWQVLATPQRPSDRIEVRLSVNIGSLSESTQQSGFSHFIPRLALTQNGGLPTMQARSLWQQSIDPKRPLPPAIVSYDYSLFNLSLPNNRNDLLKEALSWLASASGKMSITPEAVNHALQGEDMVATWPADTKEGWWRYRLKGSTMLGHDPAAALKQPVDIAQLKDYYHKWYTPDAMTLIVVGNVDSRSVAEQINKTFGGLKGKRETPVAVPTLSPLPTTPVSIMTDAVRQDKLSLMWDAPWQPIRDSVALQRYWRDDLAREALFWHVQQNLSKSNIKDIGLGFDCRVLYQRAQCAINIESPGERLNANLTTVARELAKVRDNGLPQDEFDALIAQKNLELQKLFATYARTDTYLLISQRMRSLQNQVVDIAPEQYQKLRQEFLNSLTVDMLNQYLRQQLSQDMALVLQQPQGEPEYNMKDLQATREKLMAPAPAAAAASNSAGDVAQGRSEATDIPPAQ
;
A
#
# COMPACT_ATOMS: atom_id res chain seq x y z
N MET A 1 -29.76 41.43 -72.93
CA MET A 1 -30.74 40.47 -72.37
C MET A 1 -29.99 39.29 -71.82
N GLN A 2 -29.58 39.29 -70.57
CA GLN A 2 -28.92 38.17 -69.92
C GLN A 2 -29.48 38.06 -68.51
N GLY A 3 -30.12 36.94 -68.22
CA GLY A 3 -30.75 36.66 -66.96
C GLY A 3 -29.73 36.06 -65.98
N THR A 4 -29.60 36.72 -64.85
CA THR A 4 -28.72 36.32 -63.76
C THR A 4 -29.48 35.34 -62.84
N LYS A 5 -28.95 34.10 -62.74
CA LYS A 5 -29.46 33.09 -61.79
C LYS A 5 -28.79 33.28 -60.43
N ILE A 6 -29.58 33.55 -59.42
CA ILE A 6 -29.16 33.61 -58.02
C ILE A 6 -29.12 32.16 -57.48
N ARG A 7 -27.97 31.68 -57.06
CA ARG A 7 -27.79 30.44 -56.30
C ARG A 7 -27.84 30.77 -54.81
N LEU A 8 -28.87 30.25 -54.12
CA LEU A 8 -28.88 30.20 -52.67
C LEU A 8 -27.85 29.14 -52.16
N LEU A 9 -26.88 29.58 -51.44
CA LEU A 9 -26.00 28.70 -50.63
C LEU A 9 -26.62 28.52 -49.28
N THR A 10 -27.17 27.32 -49.02
CA THR A 10 -27.52 26.85 -47.67
C THR A 10 -26.23 26.50 -46.91
N GLY A 11 -25.80 27.37 -46.02
CA GLY A 11 -24.71 27.10 -45.10
C GLY A 11 -25.18 26.17 -43.99
N GLY A 12 -24.79 24.90 -44.07
CA GLY A 12 -24.95 23.97 -42.96
C GLY A 12 -23.92 24.30 -41.87
N LEU A 13 -24.41 24.74 -40.70
CA LEU A 13 -23.59 24.90 -39.50
C LEU A 13 -23.29 23.51 -38.93
N LEU A 14 -22.08 22.98 -39.20
CA LEU A 14 -21.56 21.82 -38.52
C LEU A 14 -21.18 22.27 -37.08
N MET A 15 -22.02 21.95 -36.10
CA MET A 15 -21.61 21.97 -34.71
C MET A 15 -20.62 20.82 -34.49
N LEU A 16 -19.34 21.14 -34.48
CA LEU A 16 -18.30 20.29 -33.95
C LEU A 16 -18.50 20.23 -32.42
N ALA A 17 -19.13 19.16 -31.95
CA ALA A 17 -19.07 18.80 -30.56
C ALA A 17 -17.62 18.48 -30.23
N THR A 18 -16.89 19.43 -29.65
CA THR A 18 -15.60 19.18 -29.04
C THR A 18 -15.84 18.28 -27.84
N VAL A 19 -15.69 16.98 -28.03
CA VAL A 19 -15.49 16.05 -26.92
C VAL A 19 -14.19 16.48 -26.28
N GLY A 20 -14.27 17.23 -25.18
CA GLY A 20 -13.12 17.60 -24.38
C GLY A 20 -12.49 16.30 -23.85
N TYR A 21 -11.42 15.86 -24.48
CA TYR A 21 -10.53 14.87 -23.87
C TYR A 21 -10.02 15.50 -22.58
N VAL A 22 -10.41 14.95 -21.43
CA VAL A 22 -9.76 15.26 -20.18
C VAL A 22 -8.33 14.74 -20.32
N GLN A 23 -7.42 15.64 -20.65
CA GLN A 23 -6.02 15.30 -20.77
C GLN A 23 -5.48 15.04 -19.37
N ALA A 24 -4.97 13.83 -19.12
CA ALA A 24 -4.37 13.47 -17.85
C ALA A 24 -3.16 14.40 -17.59
N GLU A 25 -3.27 15.26 -16.58
CA GLU A 25 -2.18 16.14 -16.16
C GLU A 25 -1.25 15.36 -15.24
N ALA A 26 0.05 15.36 -15.52
CA ALA A 26 1.05 14.73 -14.67
C ALA A 26 1.09 15.42 -13.30
N LEU A 27 1.04 14.63 -12.23
CA LEU A 27 1.16 15.14 -10.86
C LEU A 27 2.58 15.69 -10.64
N GLN A 28 2.67 16.84 -9.98
CA GLN A 28 3.95 17.44 -9.63
C GLN A 28 4.36 16.98 -8.23
N PRO A 29 5.56 16.39 -8.08
CA PRO A 29 6.06 16.01 -6.76
C PRO A 29 6.12 17.21 -5.82
N ASP A 30 5.84 16.97 -4.54
CA ASP A 30 5.92 18.00 -3.50
C ASP A 30 7.34 18.60 -3.43
N PRO A 31 7.53 19.90 -3.71
CA PRO A 31 8.84 20.55 -3.71
C PRO A 31 9.46 20.67 -2.33
N ALA A 32 8.71 20.47 -1.25
CA ALA A 32 9.25 20.42 0.11
C ALA A 32 10.22 19.24 0.33
N TRP A 33 10.04 18.16 -0.43
CA TRP A 33 10.97 17.05 -0.45
C TRP A 33 12.18 17.37 -1.31
N GLN A 34 13.31 17.62 -0.67
CA GLN A 34 14.58 17.67 -1.37
C GLN A 34 15.07 16.25 -1.65
N GLN A 35 15.50 15.99 -2.87
CA GLN A 35 15.95 14.66 -3.27
C GLN A 35 17.09 14.73 -4.26
N GLY A 36 17.88 13.67 -4.30
CA GLY A 36 19.01 13.59 -5.22
C GLY A 36 19.51 12.16 -5.41
N THR A 37 20.35 12.01 -6.43
CA THR A 37 21.06 10.78 -6.74
C THR A 37 22.54 11.08 -6.78
N LEU A 38 23.35 10.35 -6.01
CA LEU A 38 24.80 10.48 -6.02
C LEU A 38 25.40 9.83 -7.28
N ALA A 39 26.65 10.15 -7.57
CA ALA A 39 27.34 9.63 -8.76
C ALA A 39 27.40 8.08 -8.83
N ASN A 40 27.36 7.41 -7.67
CA ASN A 40 27.33 5.96 -7.55
C ASN A 40 25.91 5.35 -7.62
N GLY A 41 24.88 6.17 -7.87
CA GLY A 41 23.48 5.74 -7.98
C GLY A 41 22.71 5.75 -6.67
N PHE A 42 23.35 6.04 -5.52
CA PHE A 42 22.66 6.12 -4.24
C PHE A 42 21.63 7.24 -4.23
N GLN A 43 20.41 6.92 -3.81
CA GLN A 43 19.30 7.87 -3.78
C GLN A 43 19.03 8.37 -2.37
N TRP A 44 18.61 9.63 -2.26
CA TRP A 44 18.26 10.21 -0.98
C TRP A 44 17.09 11.19 -1.08
N GLN A 45 16.33 11.31 0.00
CA GLN A 45 15.20 12.23 0.12
C GLN A 45 15.19 12.83 1.52
N VAL A 46 15.01 14.12 1.63
CA VAL A 46 14.99 14.86 2.90
C VAL A 46 13.79 15.78 2.95
N LEU A 47 13.00 15.69 4.01
CA LEU A 47 11.96 16.65 4.35
C LEU A 47 12.34 17.36 5.64
N ALA A 48 12.70 18.64 5.53
CA ALA A 48 12.93 19.48 6.69
C ALA A 48 11.60 19.92 7.32
N THR A 49 11.50 19.78 8.64
CA THR A 49 10.29 20.11 9.40
C THR A 49 10.57 21.10 10.53
N PRO A 50 11.07 22.34 10.24
CA PRO A 50 11.43 23.32 11.27
C PRO A 50 10.23 23.76 12.12
N GLN A 51 9.01 23.63 11.59
CA GLN A 51 7.76 23.90 12.29
C GLN A 51 7.38 22.81 13.32
N ARG A 52 8.13 21.71 13.37
CA ARG A 52 7.98 20.58 14.31
C ARG A 52 9.28 20.34 15.09
N PRO A 53 9.77 21.33 15.84
CA PRO A 53 11.10 21.25 16.44
C PRO A 53 11.20 20.21 17.56
N SER A 54 10.07 19.78 18.12
CA SER A 54 10.00 18.76 19.19
C SER A 54 9.88 17.33 18.68
N ASP A 55 9.59 17.14 17.39
CA ASP A 55 9.45 15.82 16.81
C ASP A 55 10.83 15.14 16.66
N ARG A 56 10.83 13.83 16.65
CA ARG A 56 12.03 13.04 16.43
C ARG A 56 12.52 13.17 14.97
N ILE A 57 13.82 12.96 14.76
CA ILE A 57 14.39 12.88 13.41
C ILE A 57 14.27 11.43 12.97
N GLU A 58 13.44 11.18 11.97
CA GLU A 58 13.21 9.86 11.43
C GLU A 58 14.17 9.58 10.27
N VAL A 59 14.82 8.43 10.31
CA VAL A 59 15.79 8.00 9.28
C VAL A 59 15.43 6.59 8.85
N ARG A 60 15.29 6.37 7.55
CA ARG A 60 15.04 5.05 6.94
C ARG A 60 16.02 4.83 5.81
N LEU A 61 16.78 3.73 5.88
CA LEU A 61 17.56 3.25 4.74
C LEU A 61 16.90 1.99 4.20
N SER A 62 16.38 2.08 2.99
CA SER A 62 15.84 0.94 2.24
C SER A 62 16.88 0.42 1.28
N VAL A 63 17.10 -0.88 1.28
CA VAL A 63 17.88 -1.61 0.28
C VAL A 63 16.91 -2.49 -0.50
N ASN A 64 16.88 -2.32 -1.80
CA ASN A 64 15.98 -3.06 -2.69
C ASN A 64 16.48 -4.49 -2.91
N ILE A 65 16.40 -5.30 -1.84
CA ILE A 65 16.74 -6.71 -1.78
C ILE A 65 16.04 -7.38 -0.62
N GLY A 66 15.44 -8.53 -0.85
CA GLY A 66 14.80 -9.37 0.16
C GLY A 66 14.90 -10.85 -0.17
N SER A 67 14.12 -11.65 0.53
CA SER A 67 14.20 -13.12 0.43
C SER A 67 13.86 -13.69 -0.95
N LEU A 68 13.11 -12.96 -1.77
CA LEU A 68 12.73 -13.40 -3.11
C LEU A 68 13.93 -13.61 -4.05
N SER A 69 15.04 -12.91 -3.81
CA SER A 69 16.27 -13.01 -4.62
C SER A 69 17.26 -14.04 -4.10
N GLU A 70 16.91 -14.78 -3.05
CA GLU A 70 17.72 -15.86 -2.53
C GLU A 70 17.60 -17.12 -3.39
N SER A 71 18.71 -17.79 -3.64
CA SER A 71 18.70 -19.18 -4.10
C SER A 71 18.36 -20.13 -2.93
N THR A 72 18.06 -21.38 -3.24
CA THR A 72 17.80 -22.39 -2.20
C THR A 72 18.97 -22.57 -1.22
N GLN A 73 20.21 -22.36 -1.66
CA GLN A 73 21.40 -22.43 -0.79
C GLN A 73 21.57 -21.17 0.06
N GLN A 74 21.01 -20.04 -0.37
CA GLN A 74 21.12 -18.74 0.28
C GLN A 74 19.92 -18.42 1.20
N SER A 75 19.03 -19.39 1.40
CA SER A 75 17.84 -19.19 2.25
C SER A 75 18.24 -18.67 3.65
N GLY A 76 17.64 -17.54 4.04
CA GLY A 76 17.91 -16.82 5.28
C GLY A 76 19.01 -15.77 5.22
N PHE A 77 19.70 -15.58 4.09
CA PHE A 77 20.75 -14.56 3.96
C PHE A 77 20.19 -13.15 4.05
N SER A 78 19.06 -12.88 3.43
CA SER A 78 18.43 -11.55 3.48
C SER A 78 18.04 -11.13 4.91
N HIS A 79 17.63 -12.07 5.74
CA HIS A 79 17.36 -11.84 7.16
C HIS A 79 18.65 -11.70 7.97
N PHE A 80 19.63 -12.52 7.66
CA PHE A 80 20.87 -12.57 8.43
C PHE A 80 21.79 -11.36 8.20
N ILE A 81 21.83 -10.78 7.00
CA ILE A 81 22.66 -9.61 6.70
C ILE A 81 22.33 -8.40 7.62
N PRO A 82 21.07 -7.96 7.76
CA PRO A 82 20.72 -6.92 8.73
C PRO A 82 21.00 -7.33 10.18
N ARG A 83 20.77 -8.59 10.56
CA ARG A 83 21.11 -9.09 11.89
C ARG A 83 22.60 -8.97 12.17
N LEU A 84 23.44 -9.37 11.23
CA LEU A 84 24.89 -9.24 11.32
C LEU A 84 25.33 -7.77 11.42
N ALA A 85 24.70 -6.87 10.65
CA ALA A 85 24.97 -5.44 10.71
C ALA A 85 24.68 -4.86 12.10
N LEU A 86 23.56 -5.24 12.71
CA LEU A 86 23.16 -4.75 14.05
C LEU A 86 24.09 -5.19 15.17
N THR A 87 24.91 -6.21 14.98
CA THR A 87 25.94 -6.64 15.97
C THR A 87 27.28 -5.93 15.79
N GLN A 88 27.42 -5.10 14.74
CA GLN A 88 28.67 -4.37 14.45
C GLN A 88 28.57 -2.88 14.79
N ASN A 89 29.68 -2.31 15.18
CA ASN A 89 29.75 -0.89 15.56
C ASN A 89 29.70 0.08 14.35
N GLY A 90 29.76 -0.42 13.11
CA GLY A 90 29.72 0.42 11.91
C GLY A 90 30.90 1.39 11.79
N GLY A 91 32.08 1.05 12.35
CA GLY A 91 33.24 1.93 12.39
C GLY A 91 33.21 2.97 13.51
N LEU A 92 32.12 3.02 14.30
CA LEU A 92 32.04 3.88 15.48
C LEU A 92 32.77 3.25 16.69
N PRO A 93 33.31 4.05 17.62
CA PRO A 93 33.70 3.54 18.93
C PRO A 93 32.55 2.81 19.62
N THR A 94 32.84 1.71 20.32
CA THR A 94 31.81 0.84 20.91
C THR A 94 30.81 1.60 21.78
N MET A 95 31.23 2.55 22.57
CA MET A 95 30.37 3.36 23.43
C MET A 95 29.42 4.25 22.60
N GLN A 96 29.90 4.81 21.48
CA GLN A 96 29.09 5.63 20.59
C GLN A 96 28.07 4.77 19.84
N ALA A 97 28.46 3.61 19.33
CA ALA A 97 27.52 2.69 18.66
C ALA A 97 26.41 2.23 19.61
N ARG A 98 26.76 1.91 20.87
CA ARG A 98 25.76 1.56 21.90
C ARG A 98 24.85 2.73 22.22
N SER A 99 25.39 3.93 22.41
CA SER A 99 24.62 5.15 22.67
C SER A 99 23.68 5.48 21.52
N LEU A 100 24.16 5.35 20.28
CA LEU A 100 23.33 5.55 19.07
C LEU A 100 22.08 4.65 19.12
N TRP A 101 22.25 3.34 19.29
CA TRP A 101 21.12 2.40 19.30
C TRP A 101 20.19 2.58 20.49
N GLN A 102 20.69 2.90 21.67
CA GLN A 102 19.86 3.20 22.84
C GLN A 102 18.96 4.43 22.62
N GLN A 103 19.42 5.40 21.84
CA GLN A 103 18.68 6.64 21.57
C GLN A 103 17.87 6.61 20.27
N SER A 104 18.11 5.63 19.41
CA SER A 104 17.47 5.53 18.08
C SER A 104 16.12 4.84 18.09
N ILE A 105 15.61 4.43 19.24
CA ILE A 105 14.30 3.81 19.39
C ILE A 105 13.37 4.82 20.04
N ASP A 106 12.24 5.10 19.39
CA ASP A 106 11.18 5.91 19.99
C ASP A 106 10.47 5.09 21.07
N PRO A 107 10.55 5.49 22.36
CA PRO A 107 9.88 4.73 23.44
C PRO A 107 8.35 4.73 23.35
N LYS A 108 7.77 5.70 22.64
CA LYS A 108 6.32 5.78 22.40
C LYS A 108 5.85 4.91 21.23
N ARG A 109 6.72 4.69 20.26
CA ARG A 109 6.45 3.93 19.03
C ARG A 109 7.67 3.11 18.65
N PRO A 110 8.00 2.09 19.43
CA PRO A 110 9.19 1.27 19.16
C PRO A 110 9.04 0.55 17.81
N LEU A 111 9.98 0.82 16.91
CA LEU A 111 10.11 0.08 15.67
C LEU A 111 11.28 -0.90 15.77
N PRO A 112 11.19 -2.06 15.13
CA PRO A 112 12.35 -2.91 14.96
C PRO A 112 13.47 -2.15 14.25
N PRO A 113 14.75 -2.27 14.70
CA PRO A 113 15.88 -1.57 14.07
C PRO A 113 16.09 -1.99 12.62
N ALA A 114 15.65 -3.20 12.24
CA ALA A 114 15.62 -3.63 10.85
C ALA A 114 14.38 -4.48 10.56
N ILE A 115 13.92 -4.41 9.32
CA ILE A 115 12.80 -5.20 8.79
C ILE A 115 13.23 -5.79 7.45
N VAL A 116 12.91 -7.06 7.21
CA VAL A 116 13.14 -7.74 5.94
C VAL A 116 11.83 -8.24 5.36
N SER A 117 11.65 -8.04 4.07
CA SER A 117 10.52 -8.54 3.30
C SER A 117 10.98 -9.39 2.13
N TYR A 118 10.08 -9.73 1.23
CA TYR A 118 10.42 -10.47 0.02
C TYR A 118 11.30 -9.67 -0.95
N ASP A 119 11.15 -8.35 -1.00
CA ASP A 119 11.77 -7.46 -1.99
C ASP A 119 12.58 -6.31 -1.41
N TYR A 120 12.58 -6.12 -0.09
CA TYR A 120 13.38 -5.07 0.54
C TYR A 120 13.93 -5.47 1.91
N SER A 121 15.02 -4.80 2.28
CA SER A 121 15.55 -4.73 3.63
C SER A 121 15.57 -3.26 4.08
N LEU A 122 15.12 -3.01 5.30
CA LEU A 122 14.93 -1.66 5.83
C LEU A 122 15.61 -1.51 7.18
N PHE A 123 16.41 -0.45 7.36
CA PHE A 123 16.94 -0.02 8.65
C PHE A 123 16.13 1.19 9.15
N ASN A 124 15.71 1.14 10.41
CA ASN A 124 14.88 2.14 11.07
C ASN A 124 15.64 2.80 12.22
N LEU A 125 15.78 4.11 12.16
CA LEU A 125 16.27 4.90 13.28
C LEU A 125 15.33 6.09 13.51
N SER A 126 15.03 6.35 14.79
CA SER A 126 14.25 7.49 15.25
C SER A 126 15.08 8.20 16.30
N LEU A 127 15.63 9.36 15.96
CA LEU A 127 16.60 10.07 16.79
C LEU A 127 15.93 11.17 17.61
N PRO A 128 16.41 11.48 18.82
CA PRO A 128 15.97 12.66 19.53
C PRO A 128 16.16 13.93 18.70
N ASN A 129 15.25 14.87 18.82
CA ASN A 129 15.40 16.20 18.19
C ASN A 129 16.67 16.92 18.67
N ASN A 130 17.16 17.86 17.87
CA ASN A 130 18.36 18.66 18.16
C ASN A 130 19.66 17.86 18.39
N ARG A 131 19.73 16.62 17.87
CA ARG A 131 20.90 15.75 17.99
C ARG A 131 21.53 15.51 16.61
N ASN A 132 22.07 16.58 16.01
CA ASN A 132 22.79 16.51 14.73
C ASN A 132 24.06 15.64 14.79
N ASP A 133 24.67 15.49 15.97
CA ASP A 133 25.75 14.56 16.24
C ASP A 133 25.31 13.11 16.02
N LEU A 134 24.17 12.73 16.62
CA LEU A 134 23.60 11.39 16.42
C LEU A 134 23.18 11.14 14.97
N LEU A 135 22.69 12.16 14.26
CA LEU A 135 22.37 12.00 12.83
C LEU A 135 23.63 11.67 12.02
N LYS A 136 24.75 12.34 12.27
CA LYS A 136 26.03 12.02 11.62
C LYS A 136 26.50 10.61 11.94
N GLU A 137 26.41 10.20 13.19
CA GLU A 137 26.75 8.83 13.62
C GLU A 137 25.84 7.80 12.97
N ALA A 138 24.53 8.07 12.91
CA ALA A 138 23.55 7.21 12.24
C ALA A 138 23.87 7.03 10.74
N LEU A 139 24.15 8.11 10.03
CA LEU A 139 24.53 8.05 8.61
C LEU A 139 25.82 7.27 8.40
N SER A 140 26.84 7.49 9.26
CA SER A 140 28.10 6.72 9.23
C SER A 140 27.87 5.23 9.45
N TRP A 141 27.07 4.88 10.45
CA TRP A 141 26.72 3.49 10.74
C TRP A 141 25.97 2.84 9.59
N LEU A 142 24.96 3.53 9.03
CA LEU A 142 24.16 3.03 7.89
C LEU A 142 25.05 2.80 6.65
N ALA A 143 25.99 3.70 6.36
CA ALA A 143 26.93 3.52 5.24
C ALA A 143 27.85 2.32 5.45
N SER A 144 28.29 2.07 6.69
CA SER A 144 29.07 0.88 7.02
C SER A 144 28.26 -0.40 6.87
N ALA A 145 27.05 -0.44 7.43
CA ALA A 145 26.15 -1.60 7.33
C ALA A 145 25.80 -1.95 5.88
N SER A 146 25.64 -0.93 5.03
CA SER A 146 25.18 -1.11 3.65
C SER A 146 26.30 -1.35 2.62
N GLY A 147 27.56 -1.05 2.92
CA GLY A 147 28.62 -1.17 1.92
C GLY A 147 30.00 -1.54 2.42
N LYS A 148 30.21 -1.60 3.76
CA LYS A 148 31.53 -1.83 4.36
C LYS A 148 31.50 -2.81 5.53
N MET A 149 30.50 -3.67 5.61
CA MET A 149 30.35 -4.60 6.71
C MET A 149 31.43 -5.67 6.69
N SER A 150 31.95 -6.01 7.86
CA SER A 150 32.89 -7.12 8.02
C SER A 150 32.14 -8.44 8.14
N ILE A 151 32.39 -9.36 7.21
CA ILE A 151 31.82 -10.71 7.23
C ILE A 151 32.95 -11.71 7.46
N THR A 152 33.15 -12.05 8.72
CA THR A 152 34.14 -13.05 9.14
C THR A 152 33.46 -14.18 9.91
N PRO A 153 34.05 -15.36 10.05
CA PRO A 153 33.49 -16.43 10.87
C PRO A 153 33.16 -15.99 12.30
N GLU A 154 34.04 -15.18 12.90
CA GLU A 154 33.86 -14.64 14.27
C GLU A 154 32.65 -13.71 14.35
N ALA A 155 32.52 -12.78 13.39
CA ALA A 155 31.39 -11.85 13.32
C ALA A 155 30.06 -12.60 13.11
N VAL A 156 30.05 -13.61 12.23
CA VAL A 156 28.88 -14.45 11.98
C VAL A 156 28.49 -15.24 13.24
N ASN A 157 29.46 -15.88 13.91
CA ASN A 157 29.20 -16.59 15.15
C ASN A 157 28.67 -15.68 16.26
N HIS A 158 29.24 -14.48 16.38
CA HIS A 158 28.76 -13.48 17.35
C HIS A 158 27.30 -13.07 17.06
N ALA A 159 26.96 -12.84 15.80
CA ALA A 159 25.60 -12.50 15.40
C ALA A 159 24.60 -13.65 15.63
N LEU A 160 25.03 -14.91 15.42
CA LEU A 160 24.20 -16.08 15.68
C LEU A 160 23.89 -16.30 17.16
N GLN A 161 24.83 -15.95 18.05
CA GLN A 161 24.68 -16.04 19.50
C GLN A 161 23.90 -14.89 20.11
N GLY A 162 23.86 -13.72 19.43
CA GLY A 162 23.17 -12.52 19.87
C GLY A 162 21.66 -12.59 19.65
N GLU A 163 20.95 -11.66 20.27
CA GLU A 163 19.53 -11.47 20.06
C GLU A 163 19.23 -11.11 18.60
N ASP A 164 18.17 -11.70 18.05
CA ASP A 164 17.67 -11.34 16.72
C ASP A 164 16.67 -10.20 16.84
N MET A 165 17.11 -9.00 16.49
CA MET A 165 16.31 -7.78 16.51
C MET A 165 15.68 -7.45 15.14
N VAL A 166 15.85 -8.33 14.15
CA VAL A 166 15.28 -8.14 12.81
C VAL A 166 13.86 -8.66 12.78
N ALA A 167 12.93 -7.82 12.41
CA ALA A 167 11.57 -8.23 12.13
C ALA A 167 11.37 -8.57 10.66
N THR A 168 10.26 -9.21 10.36
CA THR A 168 9.85 -9.53 8.98
C THR A 168 8.55 -8.81 8.62
N TRP A 169 8.37 -8.58 7.33
CA TRP A 169 7.09 -8.17 6.79
C TRP A 169 6.69 -9.10 5.64
N PRO A 170 5.49 -9.70 5.69
CA PRO A 170 4.52 -9.64 6.80
C PRO A 170 5.09 -10.18 8.12
N ALA A 171 4.54 -9.70 9.23
CA ALA A 171 5.07 -10.01 10.56
C ALA A 171 4.95 -11.51 10.91
N ASP A 172 3.89 -12.16 10.46
CA ASP A 172 3.68 -13.60 10.63
C ASP A 172 3.58 -14.31 9.28
N THR A 173 4.72 -14.83 8.82
CA THR A 173 4.82 -15.59 7.56
C THR A 173 4.21 -17.00 7.67
N LYS A 174 3.90 -17.46 8.88
CA LYS A 174 3.29 -18.77 9.14
C LYS A 174 1.78 -18.72 9.27
N GLU A 175 1.19 -17.53 9.34
CA GLU A 175 -0.24 -17.33 9.43
C GLU A 175 -0.96 -18.02 8.25
N GLY A 176 -2.06 -18.74 8.55
CA GLY A 176 -2.74 -19.62 7.61
C GLY A 176 -3.24 -18.91 6.35
N TRP A 177 -3.81 -17.71 6.50
CA TRP A 177 -4.26 -16.92 5.36
C TRP A 177 -3.11 -16.48 4.47
N TRP A 178 -1.99 -16.02 5.06
CA TRP A 178 -0.83 -15.61 4.30
C TRP A 178 -0.21 -16.78 3.52
N ARG A 179 -0.05 -17.92 4.16
CA ARG A 179 0.43 -19.15 3.51
C ARG A 179 -0.48 -19.58 2.36
N TYR A 180 -1.79 -19.45 2.54
CA TYR A 180 -2.74 -19.68 1.47
C TYR A 180 -2.56 -18.67 0.32
N ARG A 181 -2.40 -17.40 0.65
CA ARG A 181 -2.26 -16.30 -0.31
C ARG A 181 -0.99 -16.42 -1.17
N LEU A 182 0.05 -17.07 -0.65
CA LEU A 182 1.31 -17.33 -1.39
C LEU A 182 1.17 -18.39 -2.47
N LYS A 183 0.16 -19.25 -2.46
CA LYS A 183 -0.02 -20.31 -3.47
C LYS A 183 -0.08 -19.71 -4.88
N GLY A 184 0.76 -20.22 -5.78
CA GLY A 184 0.87 -19.74 -7.15
C GLY A 184 1.57 -18.37 -7.31
N SER A 185 2.06 -17.76 -6.23
CA SER A 185 2.82 -16.51 -6.27
C SER A 185 4.31 -16.78 -6.55
N THR A 186 5.02 -15.72 -6.97
CA THR A 186 6.49 -15.76 -7.12
C THR A 186 7.20 -15.88 -5.76
N MET A 187 6.53 -15.59 -4.67
CA MET A 187 7.07 -15.55 -3.31
C MET A 187 7.02 -16.92 -2.60
N LEU A 188 6.32 -17.89 -3.17
CA LEU A 188 6.22 -19.21 -2.57
C LEU A 188 7.60 -19.86 -2.43
N GLY A 189 7.96 -20.28 -1.21
CA GLY A 189 9.28 -20.87 -0.90
C GLY A 189 10.37 -19.85 -0.55
N HIS A 190 10.07 -18.56 -0.51
CA HIS A 190 11.02 -17.48 -0.19
C HIS A 190 10.66 -16.76 1.13
N ASP A 191 10.48 -17.51 2.23
CA ASP A 191 10.09 -16.96 3.52
C ASP A 191 11.13 -15.95 4.05
N PRO A 192 10.77 -14.66 4.28
CA PRO A 192 11.69 -13.68 4.88
C PRO A 192 12.14 -14.04 6.30
N ALA A 193 11.39 -14.91 7.00
CA ALA A 193 11.73 -15.43 8.32
C ALA A 193 12.47 -16.77 8.27
N ALA A 194 12.94 -17.18 7.09
CA ALA A 194 13.67 -18.44 6.95
C ALA A 194 14.92 -18.45 7.83
N ALA A 195 15.10 -19.55 8.57
CA ALA A 195 16.31 -19.73 9.36
C ALA A 195 17.53 -19.94 8.46
N LEU A 196 18.64 -19.35 8.86
CA LEU A 196 19.92 -19.53 8.20
C LEU A 196 20.38 -20.98 8.31
N LYS A 197 20.74 -21.59 7.18
CA LYS A 197 21.29 -22.95 7.15
C LYS A 197 22.67 -23.02 7.81
N GLN A 198 22.90 -24.08 8.58
CA GLN A 198 24.17 -24.31 9.27
C GLN A 198 24.89 -25.54 8.65
N PRO A 199 26.21 -25.51 8.54
CA PRO A 199 27.12 -24.38 8.80
C PRO A 199 26.94 -23.28 7.75
N VAL A 200 27.18 -22.01 8.15
CA VAL A 200 27.06 -20.88 7.23
C VAL A 200 28.23 -20.87 6.25
N ASP A 201 27.93 -20.82 4.97
CA ASP A 201 28.92 -20.58 3.93
C ASP A 201 29.28 -19.10 3.87
N ILE A 202 30.43 -18.76 4.50
CA ILE A 202 30.90 -17.38 4.62
C ILE A 202 31.23 -16.79 3.24
N ALA A 203 31.74 -17.58 2.30
CA ALA A 203 32.06 -17.09 0.97
C ALA A 203 30.77 -16.71 0.21
N GLN A 204 29.78 -17.59 0.21
CA GLN A 204 28.48 -17.29 -0.41
C GLN A 204 27.75 -16.11 0.27
N LEU A 205 27.88 -15.95 1.60
CA LEU A 205 27.29 -14.82 2.31
C LEU A 205 27.96 -13.48 1.91
N LYS A 206 29.28 -13.46 1.75
CA LYS A 206 30.02 -12.31 1.22
C LYS A 206 29.60 -11.98 -0.21
N ASP A 207 29.53 -12.99 -1.08
CA ASP A 207 29.15 -12.81 -2.48
C ASP A 207 27.70 -12.26 -2.57
N TYR A 208 26.79 -12.78 -1.76
CA TYR A 208 25.41 -12.28 -1.67
C TYR A 208 25.39 -10.82 -1.24
N TYR A 209 26.12 -10.45 -0.18
CA TYR A 209 26.19 -9.08 0.30
C TYR A 209 26.73 -8.14 -0.78
N HIS A 210 27.88 -8.44 -1.39
CA HIS A 210 28.48 -7.58 -2.41
C HIS A 210 27.65 -7.49 -3.70
N LYS A 211 26.95 -8.56 -4.05
CA LYS A 211 26.06 -8.58 -5.23
C LYS A 211 24.85 -7.68 -5.03
N TRP A 212 24.25 -7.67 -3.85
CA TRP A 212 22.94 -7.11 -3.64
C TRP A 212 22.93 -5.77 -2.86
N TYR A 213 23.92 -5.54 -2.00
CA TYR A 213 24.05 -4.30 -1.23
C TYR A 213 24.91 -3.29 -1.98
N THR A 214 24.38 -2.78 -3.09
CA THR A 214 25.02 -1.81 -3.96
C THR A 214 24.36 -0.44 -3.81
N PRO A 215 25.10 0.68 -3.91
CA PRO A 215 24.56 2.02 -3.66
C PRO A 215 23.37 2.37 -4.57
N ASP A 216 23.36 1.92 -5.82
CA ASP A 216 22.28 2.15 -6.78
C ASP A 216 20.97 1.39 -6.45
N ALA A 217 21.00 0.52 -5.46
CA ALA A 217 19.84 -0.18 -4.93
C ALA A 217 19.34 0.39 -3.60
N MET A 218 19.86 1.53 -3.15
CA MET A 218 19.58 2.10 -1.85
C MET A 218 18.88 3.43 -1.96
N THR A 219 17.94 3.64 -1.05
CA THR A 219 17.26 4.93 -0.86
C THR A 219 17.25 5.28 0.62
N LEU A 220 17.82 6.44 0.94
CA LEU A 220 17.80 7.00 2.28
C LEU A 220 16.72 8.08 2.37
N ILE A 221 15.90 8.03 3.41
CA ILE A 221 14.86 9.02 3.68
C ILE A 221 15.11 9.60 5.07
N VAL A 222 15.13 10.93 5.17
CA VAL A 222 15.27 11.67 6.44
C VAL A 222 14.14 12.68 6.56
N VAL A 223 13.44 12.65 7.69
CA VAL A 223 12.38 13.62 8.02
C VAL A 223 12.62 14.15 9.42
N GLY A 224 12.71 15.45 9.57
CA GLY A 224 12.89 16.06 10.89
C GLY A 224 13.28 17.52 10.85
N ASN A 225 13.46 18.10 12.03
CA ASN A 225 14.00 19.46 12.16
C ASN A 225 15.51 19.45 11.87
N VAL A 226 15.85 19.45 10.60
CA VAL A 226 17.21 19.40 10.07
C VAL A 226 17.40 20.47 9.00
N ASP A 227 18.64 20.86 8.77
CA ASP A 227 19.02 21.65 7.60
C ASP A 227 19.25 20.72 6.41
N SER A 228 18.36 20.77 5.43
CA SER A 228 18.37 19.83 4.30
C SER A 228 19.67 19.90 3.48
N ARG A 229 20.27 21.07 3.35
CA ARG A 229 21.53 21.24 2.60
C ARG A 229 22.67 20.55 3.32
N SER A 230 22.78 20.81 4.63
CA SER A 230 23.80 20.18 5.48
C SER A 230 23.65 18.66 5.49
N VAL A 231 22.42 18.15 5.55
CA VAL A 231 22.15 16.71 5.48
C VAL A 231 22.56 16.14 4.13
N ALA A 232 22.22 16.81 3.02
CA ALA A 232 22.62 16.36 1.67
C ALA A 232 24.15 16.32 1.49
N GLU A 233 24.87 17.32 2.00
CA GLU A 233 26.33 17.35 2.01
C GLU A 233 26.90 16.18 2.84
N GLN A 234 26.32 15.92 4.01
CA GLN A 234 26.74 14.80 4.87
C GLN A 234 26.46 13.45 4.19
N ILE A 235 25.31 13.29 3.52
CA ILE A 235 24.97 12.08 2.75
C ILE A 235 26.02 11.86 1.65
N ASN A 236 26.34 12.89 0.88
CA ASN A 236 27.33 12.77 -0.19
C ASN A 236 28.72 12.36 0.36
N LYS A 237 29.16 12.96 1.46
CA LYS A 237 30.42 12.62 2.11
C LYS A 237 30.44 11.18 2.62
N THR A 238 29.32 10.68 3.14
CA THR A 238 29.22 9.39 3.82
C THR A 238 28.99 8.23 2.86
N PHE A 239 28.07 8.41 1.91
CA PHE A 239 27.63 7.36 0.96
C PHE A 239 28.28 7.47 -0.42
N GLY A 240 28.81 8.63 -0.79
CA GLY A 240 29.38 8.85 -2.13
C GLY A 240 30.60 7.97 -2.45
N GLY A 241 31.29 7.50 -1.41
CA GLY A 241 32.44 6.58 -1.55
C GLY A 241 32.08 5.10 -1.63
N LEU A 242 30.81 4.72 -1.47
CA LEU A 242 30.36 3.34 -1.58
C LEU A 242 30.56 2.83 -3.01
N LYS A 243 30.99 1.57 -3.12
CA LYS A 243 31.31 0.91 -4.38
C LYS A 243 30.27 -0.16 -4.71
N GLY A 244 30.25 -0.57 -5.95
CA GLY A 244 29.36 -1.58 -6.49
C GLY A 244 28.27 -0.97 -7.37
N LYS A 245 27.77 -1.80 -8.27
CA LYS A 245 26.64 -1.50 -9.12
C LYS A 245 25.84 -2.78 -9.29
N ARG A 246 24.52 -2.66 -9.26
CA ARG A 246 23.67 -3.81 -9.46
C ARG A 246 23.65 -4.21 -10.94
N GLU A 247 24.13 -5.40 -11.22
CA GLU A 247 24.19 -5.95 -12.57
C GLU A 247 22.96 -6.81 -12.88
N THR A 248 22.42 -7.47 -11.83
CA THR A 248 21.28 -8.38 -11.96
C THR A 248 20.01 -7.70 -11.45
N PRO A 249 18.93 -7.63 -12.23
CA PRO A 249 17.64 -7.15 -11.74
C PRO A 249 17.15 -7.99 -10.55
N VAL A 250 16.51 -7.35 -9.59
CA VAL A 250 15.83 -8.06 -8.51
C VAL A 250 14.56 -8.73 -9.03
N ALA A 251 14.23 -9.86 -8.42
CA ALA A 251 12.94 -10.49 -8.65
C ALA A 251 11.82 -9.59 -8.09
N VAL A 252 10.74 -9.47 -8.86
CA VAL A 252 9.57 -8.68 -8.48
C VAL A 252 8.55 -9.59 -7.80
N PRO A 253 8.14 -9.30 -6.56
CA PRO A 253 7.12 -10.09 -5.88
C PRO A 253 5.75 -9.84 -6.53
N THR A 254 5.05 -10.92 -6.85
CA THR A 254 3.70 -10.86 -7.40
C THR A 254 2.82 -11.89 -6.73
N LEU A 255 1.63 -11.47 -6.30
CA LEU A 255 0.58 -12.37 -5.83
C LEU A 255 -0.28 -12.83 -6.99
N SER A 256 -0.74 -14.07 -6.92
CA SER A 256 -1.79 -14.56 -7.83
C SER A 256 -3.11 -13.87 -7.52
N PRO A 257 -4.04 -13.78 -8.49
CA PRO A 257 -5.41 -13.35 -8.23
C PRO A 257 -6.05 -14.16 -7.09
N LEU A 258 -7.01 -13.56 -6.39
CA LEU A 258 -7.80 -14.27 -5.39
C LEU A 258 -8.55 -15.45 -6.02
N PRO A 259 -8.67 -16.59 -5.31
CA PRO A 259 -9.40 -17.75 -5.82
C PRO A 259 -10.90 -17.45 -5.87
N THR A 260 -11.58 -18.00 -6.85
CA THR A 260 -13.05 -17.93 -6.96
C THR A 260 -13.76 -18.97 -6.08
N THR A 261 -13.06 -20.06 -5.74
CA THR A 261 -13.61 -21.10 -4.85
C THR A 261 -13.55 -20.64 -3.39
N PRO A 262 -14.62 -20.87 -2.59
CA PRO A 262 -14.61 -20.55 -1.17
C PRO A 262 -13.49 -21.25 -0.40
N VAL A 263 -12.92 -20.55 0.56
CA VAL A 263 -11.78 -21.02 1.37
C VAL A 263 -12.11 -20.94 2.83
N SER A 264 -11.85 -22.04 3.57
CA SER A 264 -11.89 -22.08 5.04
C SER A 264 -10.48 -22.32 5.59
N ILE A 265 -10.10 -21.53 6.61
CA ILE A 265 -8.79 -21.57 7.24
C ILE A 265 -8.94 -21.53 8.74
N MET A 266 -8.41 -22.53 9.43
CA MET A 266 -8.26 -22.53 10.89
C MET A 266 -7.01 -21.75 11.29
N THR A 267 -7.14 -20.81 12.23
CA THR A 267 -6.04 -19.94 12.64
C THR A 267 -6.20 -19.43 14.07
N ASP A 268 -5.08 -19.19 14.75
CA ASP A 268 -5.07 -18.52 16.06
C ASP A 268 -5.15 -16.98 15.94
N ALA A 269 -5.15 -16.45 14.71
CA ALA A 269 -5.19 -15.01 14.45
C ALA A 269 -6.56 -14.37 14.71
N VAL A 270 -7.63 -15.17 14.82
CA VAL A 270 -8.99 -14.69 15.06
C VAL A 270 -9.58 -15.30 16.34
N ARG A 271 -10.43 -14.54 17.02
CA ARG A 271 -11.10 -14.99 18.26
C ARG A 271 -12.51 -15.50 18.02
N GLN A 272 -13.09 -15.16 16.91
CA GLN A 272 -14.38 -15.63 16.42
C GLN A 272 -14.33 -15.74 14.91
N ASP A 273 -15.36 -16.31 14.30
CA ASP A 273 -15.41 -16.47 12.85
C ASP A 273 -15.30 -15.11 12.15
N LYS A 274 -14.39 -15.01 11.20
CA LYS A 274 -14.20 -13.86 10.33
C LYS A 274 -14.41 -14.25 8.89
N LEU A 275 -15.56 -13.89 8.35
CA LEU A 275 -15.89 -14.08 6.95
C LEU A 275 -15.56 -12.83 6.15
N SER A 276 -14.77 -12.99 5.09
CA SER A 276 -14.35 -11.91 4.21
C SER A 276 -14.91 -12.11 2.82
N LEU A 277 -15.63 -11.11 2.32
CA LEU A 277 -16.01 -10.94 0.91
C LEU A 277 -14.90 -10.12 0.26
N MET A 278 -14.07 -10.75 -0.58
CA MET A 278 -12.82 -10.14 -1.05
C MET A 278 -12.79 -10.03 -2.57
N TRP A 279 -12.17 -8.97 -3.07
CA TRP A 279 -11.81 -8.80 -4.47
C TRP A 279 -10.44 -8.17 -4.61
N ASP A 280 -9.78 -8.41 -5.74
CA ASP A 280 -8.48 -7.83 -6.02
C ASP A 280 -8.29 -7.54 -7.51
N ALA A 281 -7.36 -6.64 -7.80
CA ALA A 281 -6.93 -6.33 -9.17
C ALA A 281 -5.44 -5.93 -9.19
N PRO A 282 -4.81 -5.92 -10.37
CA PRO A 282 -3.48 -5.34 -10.53
C PRO A 282 -3.45 -3.89 -10.06
N TRP A 283 -2.46 -3.56 -9.23
CA TRP A 283 -2.28 -2.19 -8.80
C TRP A 283 -1.81 -1.29 -9.94
N GLN A 284 -2.40 -0.11 -10.04
CA GLN A 284 -1.99 0.90 -11.01
C GLN A 284 -1.33 2.09 -10.29
N PRO A 285 -0.12 2.45 -10.68
CA PRO A 285 0.56 3.64 -10.14
C PRO A 285 -0.26 4.91 -10.28
N ILE A 286 -0.16 5.80 -9.29
CA ILE A 286 -0.84 7.10 -9.30
C ILE A 286 0.18 8.18 -9.66
N ARG A 287 0.22 8.58 -10.94
CA ARG A 287 1.19 9.53 -11.49
C ARG A 287 0.56 10.74 -12.18
N ASP A 288 -0.73 10.70 -12.40
CA ASP A 288 -1.49 11.76 -13.06
C ASP A 288 -2.82 12.04 -12.36
N SER A 289 -3.46 13.14 -12.74
CA SER A 289 -4.70 13.61 -12.13
C SER A 289 -5.87 12.64 -12.34
N VAL A 290 -5.92 11.92 -13.46
CA VAL A 290 -6.99 10.96 -13.76
C VAL A 290 -6.89 9.74 -12.84
N ALA A 291 -5.68 9.18 -12.69
CA ALA A 291 -5.44 8.08 -11.75
C ALA A 291 -5.75 8.48 -10.30
N LEU A 292 -5.38 9.71 -9.90
CA LEU A 292 -5.66 10.22 -8.57
C LEU A 292 -7.17 10.41 -8.31
N GLN A 293 -7.90 10.98 -9.26
CA GLN A 293 -9.37 11.14 -9.14
C GLN A 293 -10.09 9.80 -9.12
N ARG A 294 -9.63 8.82 -9.91
CA ARG A 294 -10.13 7.44 -9.85
C ARG A 294 -9.95 6.85 -8.46
N TYR A 295 -8.75 6.93 -7.92
CA TYR A 295 -8.46 6.48 -6.56
C TYR A 295 -9.37 7.14 -5.52
N TRP A 296 -9.55 8.45 -5.59
CA TRP A 296 -10.42 9.18 -4.67
C TRP A 296 -11.89 8.80 -4.78
N ARG A 297 -12.39 8.58 -6.00
CA ARG A 297 -13.77 8.13 -6.24
C ARG A 297 -13.97 6.75 -5.59
N ASP A 298 -13.04 5.87 -5.82
CA ASP A 298 -13.10 4.49 -5.34
C ASP A 298 -13.04 4.43 -3.81
N ASP A 299 -12.18 5.24 -3.21
CA ASP A 299 -12.06 5.38 -1.76
C ASP A 299 -13.34 5.95 -1.13
N LEU A 300 -13.86 7.02 -1.72
CA LEU A 300 -15.07 7.68 -1.24
C LEU A 300 -16.32 6.76 -1.36
N ALA A 301 -16.40 5.98 -2.43
CA ALA A 301 -17.48 5.02 -2.63
C ALA A 301 -17.48 3.92 -1.55
N ARG A 302 -16.28 3.42 -1.19
CA ARG A 302 -16.14 2.43 -0.12
C ARG A 302 -16.50 3.01 1.25
N GLU A 303 -16.04 4.21 1.54
CA GLU A 303 -16.39 4.90 2.79
C GLU A 303 -17.91 5.09 2.91
N ALA A 304 -18.55 5.55 1.84
CA ALA A 304 -19.99 5.74 1.79
C ALA A 304 -20.75 4.40 1.97
N LEU A 305 -20.31 3.35 1.29
CA LEU A 305 -20.88 2.01 1.41
C LEU A 305 -20.78 1.47 2.84
N PHE A 306 -19.59 1.55 3.41
CA PHE A 306 -19.34 1.05 4.77
C PHE A 306 -20.22 1.79 5.78
N TRP A 307 -20.28 3.11 5.70
CA TRP A 307 -21.05 3.94 6.59
C TRP A 307 -22.56 3.68 6.48
N HIS A 308 -23.08 3.56 5.25
CA HIS A 308 -24.47 3.20 4.96
C HIS A 308 -24.87 1.85 5.60
N VAL A 309 -24.08 0.81 5.33
CA VAL A 309 -24.35 -0.53 5.86
C VAL A 309 -24.25 -0.54 7.39
N GLN A 310 -23.26 0.07 7.97
CA GLN A 310 -23.07 0.14 9.42
C GLN A 310 -24.23 0.88 10.11
N GLN A 311 -24.72 1.99 9.55
CA GLN A 311 -25.88 2.70 10.08
C GLN A 311 -27.15 1.84 10.05
N ASN A 312 -27.39 1.14 8.95
CA ASN A 312 -28.58 0.30 8.81
C ASN A 312 -28.55 -0.90 9.77
N LEU A 313 -27.37 -1.51 9.98
CA LEU A 313 -27.20 -2.55 11.00
C LEU A 313 -27.46 -2.00 12.41
N SER A 314 -26.97 -0.81 12.72
CA SER A 314 -27.18 -0.18 14.03
C SER A 314 -28.65 0.14 14.29
N LYS A 315 -29.38 0.64 13.28
CA LYS A 315 -30.85 0.87 13.35
C LYS A 315 -31.64 -0.40 13.57
N SER A 316 -31.16 -1.53 13.03
CA SER A 316 -31.77 -2.84 13.19
C SER A 316 -31.48 -3.52 14.51
N ASN A 317 -30.75 -2.86 15.42
CA ASN A 317 -30.34 -3.36 16.77
C ASN A 317 -29.59 -4.70 16.71
N ILE A 318 -28.87 -4.97 15.64
CA ILE A 318 -28.04 -6.17 15.48
C ILE A 318 -26.70 -5.90 16.20
N LYS A 319 -26.47 -6.57 17.32
CA LYS A 319 -25.30 -6.31 18.21
C LYS A 319 -24.14 -7.28 18.01
N ASP A 320 -24.38 -8.42 17.36
CA ASP A 320 -23.42 -9.51 17.28
C ASP A 320 -22.71 -9.59 15.91
N ILE A 321 -22.60 -8.46 15.23
CA ILE A 321 -21.84 -8.33 13.98
C ILE A 321 -20.72 -7.31 14.18
N GLY A 322 -19.47 -7.74 14.01
CA GLY A 322 -18.36 -6.84 13.71
C GLY A 322 -18.30 -6.65 12.20
N LEU A 323 -18.53 -5.42 11.72
CA LEU A 323 -18.36 -5.07 10.32
C LEU A 323 -17.07 -4.30 10.13
N GLY A 324 -16.20 -4.78 9.24
CA GLY A 324 -14.95 -4.11 8.86
C GLY A 324 -14.84 -3.93 7.37
N PHE A 325 -14.11 -2.91 6.96
CA PHE A 325 -13.72 -2.69 5.58
C PHE A 325 -12.22 -2.51 5.52
N ASP A 326 -11.54 -3.26 4.66
CA ASP A 326 -10.08 -3.22 4.52
C ASP A 326 -9.69 -3.19 3.04
N CYS A 327 -8.86 -2.23 2.66
CA CYS A 327 -8.25 -2.17 1.34
C CYS A 327 -6.76 -1.90 1.48
N ARG A 328 -5.94 -2.63 0.75
CA ARG A 328 -4.49 -2.49 0.78
C ARG A 328 -3.84 -2.89 -0.52
N VAL A 329 -2.68 -2.31 -0.79
CA VAL A 329 -1.81 -2.77 -1.86
C VAL A 329 -0.82 -3.76 -1.28
N LEU A 330 -0.80 -4.95 -1.84
CA LEU A 330 0.13 -6.02 -1.48
C LEU A 330 0.78 -6.54 -2.76
N TYR A 331 2.09 -6.35 -2.88
CA TYR A 331 2.88 -6.90 -3.98
C TYR A 331 2.18 -6.76 -5.34
N GLN A 332 1.93 -5.51 -5.73
CA GLN A 332 1.30 -5.10 -7.00
C GLN A 332 -0.15 -5.55 -7.19
N ARG A 333 -0.83 -5.96 -6.13
CA ARG A 333 -2.27 -6.22 -6.14
C ARG A 333 -2.97 -5.27 -5.17
N ALA A 334 -3.99 -4.58 -5.67
CA ALA A 334 -4.95 -3.87 -4.84
C ALA A 334 -6.00 -4.88 -4.39
N GLN A 335 -6.13 -5.09 -3.09
CA GLN A 335 -7.04 -6.05 -2.48
C GLN A 335 -7.96 -5.35 -1.52
N CYS A 336 -9.26 -5.58 -1.64
CA CYS A 336 -10.28 -5.08 -0.73
C CYS A 336 -11.08 -6.21 -0.12
N ALA A 337 -11.60 -6.01 1.08
CA ALA A 337 -12.44 -6.95 1.78
C ALA A 337 -13.56 -6.25 2.57
N ILE A 338 -14.74 -6.83 2.56
CA ILE A 338 -15.80 -6.58 3.55
C ILE A 338 -15.70 -7.73 4.55
N ASN A 339 -15.36 -7.42 5.79
CA ASN A 339 -15.16 -8.40 6.85
C ASN A 339 -16.40 -8.45 7.76
N ILE A 340 -16.87 -9.65 8.04
CA ILE A 340 -17.99 -9.94 8.95
C ILE A 340 -17.42 -10.79 10.07
N GLU A 341 -17.29 -10.24 11.26
CA GLU A 341 -16.91 -10.97 12.47
C GLU A 341 -18.17 -11.38 13.22
N SER A 342 -18.31 -12.65 13.57
CA SER A 342 -19.53 -13.22 14.09
C SER A 342 -19.28 -14.50 14.90
N PRO A 343 -20.08 -14.77 15.95
CA PRO A 343 -20.17 -16.13 16.48
C PRO A 343 -20.59 -17.12 15.37
N GLY A 344 -20.04 -18.33 15.39
CA GLY A 344 -20.22 -19.32 14.32
C GLY A 344 -21.67 -19.69 14.08
N GLU A 345 -22.46 -19.86 15.15
CA GLU A 345 -23.89 -20.17 15.08
C GLU A 345 -24.74 -19.07 14.41
N ARG A 346 -24.20 -17.84 14.34
CA ARG A 346 -24.89 -16.69 13.73
C ARG A 346 -24.30 -16.26 12.38
N LEU A 347 -23.22 -16.88 11.97
CA LEU A 347 -22.45 -16.43 10.79
C LEU A 347 -23.30 -16.35 9.52
N ASN A 348 -24.12 -17.37 9.23
CA ASN A 348 -24.95 -17.37 8.02
C ASN A 348 -26.10 -16.34 8.10
N ALA A 349 -26.68 -16.13 9.28
CA ALA A 349 -27.71 -15.10 9.50
C ALA A 349 -27.09 -13.69 9.33
N ASN A 350 -25.89 -13.49 9.87
CA ASN A 350 -25.16 -12.23 9.77
C ASN A 350 -24.71 -11.95 8.34
N LEU A 351 -24.21 -12.95 7.61
CA LEU A 351 -23.95 -12.85 6.17
C LEU A 351 -25.20 -12.47 5.40
N THR A 352 -26.34 -13.11 5.70
CA THR A 352 -27.63 -12.81 5.07
C THR A 352 -28.00 -11.33 5.23
N THR A 353 -27.81 -10.79 6.43
CA THR A 353 -28.15 -9.39 6.73
C THR A 353 -27.24 -8.43 5.97
N VAL A 354 -25.92 -8.64 6.02
CA VAL A 354 -24.95 -7.79 5.31
C VAL A 354 -25.15 -7.88 3.79
N ALA A 355 -25.28 -9.09 3.24
CA ALA A 355 -25.48 -9.29 1.80
C ALA A 355 -26.76 -8.62 1.27
N ARG A 356 -27.84 -8.59 2.06
CA ARG A 356 -29.06 -7.85 1.70
C ARG A 356 -28.82 -6.35 1.62
N GLU A 357 -28.09 -5.77 2.58
CA GLU A 357 -27.78 -4.34 2.54
C GLU A 357 -26.86 -4.00 1.36
N LEU A 358 -25.86 -4.83 1.07
CA LEU A 358 -25.01 -4.66 -0.12
C LEU A 358 -25.83 -4.76 -1.42
N ALA A 359 -26.74 -5.73 -1.54
CA ALA A 359 -27.61 -5.87 -2.70
C ALA A 359 -28.54 -4.65 -2.88
N LYS A 360 -29.09 -4.11 -1.80
CA LYS A 360 -29.90 -2.88 -1.85
C LYS A 360 -29.10 -1.70 -2.40
N VAL A 361 -27.86 -1.50 -1.95
CA VAL A 361 -26.99 -0.42 -2.46
C VAL A 361 -26.67 -0.65 -3.94
N ARG A 362 -26.37 -1.89 -4.34
CA ARG A 362 -26.13 -2.23 -5.75
C ARG A 362 -27.34 -1.86 -6.63
N ASP A 363 -28.55 -2.22 -6.20
CA ASP A 363 -29.75 -2.12 -7.01
C ASP A 363 -30.36 -0.70 -6.97
N ASN A 364 -30.38 -0.08 -5.81
CA ASN A 364 -31.05 1.21 -5.57
C ASN A 364 -30.08 2.39 -5.43
N GLY A 365 -28.79 2.14 -5.21
CA GLY A 365 -27.79 3.16 -4.90
C GLY A 365 -27.88 3.71 -3.47
N LEU A 366 -27.00 4.65 -3.17
CA LEU A 366 -27.01 5.45 -1.95
C LEU A 366 -28.05 6.58 -2.08
N PRO A 367 -28.75 6.93 -0.99
CA PRO A 367 -29.63 8.09 -0.97
C PRO A 367 -28.89 9.41 -1.20
N GLN A 368 -29.55 10.41 -1.80
CA GLN A 368 -28.96 11.72 -2.07
C GLN A 368 -28.53 12.45 -0.79
N ASP A 369 -29.32 12.36 0.27
CA ASP A 369 -29.02 13.01 1.56
C ASP A 369 -27.77 12.41 2.24
N GLU A 370 -27.54 11.12 2.12
CA GLU A 370 -26.29 10.50 2.61
C GLU A 370 -25.07 10.93 1.78
N PHE A 371 -25.24 11.04 0.46
CA PHE A 371 -24.19 11.59 -0.41
C PHE A 371 -23.88 13.04 -0.06
N ASP A 372 -24.90 13.88 0.11
CA ASP A 372 -24.71 15.30 0.46
C ASP A 372 -24.01 15.45 1.82
N ALA A 373 -24.35 14.63 2.80
CA ALA A 373 -23.70 14.61 4.11
C ALA A 373 -22.22 14.21 3.99
N LEU A 374 -21.90 13.22 3.17
CA LEU A 374 -20.53 12.78 2.90
C LEU A 374 -19.71 13.89 2.24
N ILE A 375 -20.24 14.54 1.20
CA ILE A 375 -19.56 15.65 0.51
C ILE A 375 -19.34 16.82 1.47
N ALA A 376 -20.33 17.17 2.30
CA ALA A 376 -20.19 18.21 3.32
C ALA A 376 -19.06 17.88 4.32
N GLN A 377 -18.99 16.63 4.79
CA GLN A 377 -17.90 16.16 5.65
C GLN A 377 -16.54 16.30 4.97
N LYS A 378 -16.40 15.85 3.72
CA LYS A 378 -15.13 15.94 2.97
C LYS A 378 -14.68 17.37 2.72
N ASN A 379 -15.62 18.29 2.48
CA ASN A 379 -15.30 19.72 2.39
C ASN A 379 -14.79 20.30 3.73
N LEU A 380 -15.36 19.88 4.87
CA LEU A 380 -14.87 20.27 6.20
C LEU A 380 -13.47 19.72 6.47
N GLU A 381 -13.19 18.47 6.09
CA GLU A 381 -11.85 17.87 6.19
C GLU A 381 -10.85 18.66 5.33
N LEU A 382 -11.24 19.03 4.12
CA LEU A 382 -10.39 19.80 3.20
C LEU A 382 -10.11 21.22 3.73
N GLN A 383 -11.07 21.88 4.38
CA GLN A 383 -10.87 23.18 5.05
C GLN A 383 -9.84 23.08 6.19
N LYS A 384 -9.74 21.94 6.85
CA LYS A 384 -8.78 21.68 7.94
C LYS A 384 -7.44 21.12 7.46
N LEU A 385 -7.26 20.94 6.16
CA LEU A 385 -6.09 20.25 5.58
C LEU A 385 -4.77 20.79 6.11
N PHE A 386 -4.52 22.09 6.03
CA PHE A 386 -3.25 22.67 6.45
C PHE A 386 -3.03 22.59 7.97
N ALA A 387 -4.09 22.73 8.76
CA ALA A 387 -4.02 22.55 10.21
C ALA A 387 -3.74 21.09 10.58
N THR A 388 -4.31 20.14 9.85
CA THR A 388 -4.04 18.71 10.02
C THR A 388 -2.61 18.38 9.62
N TYR A 389 -2.16 18.85 8.46
CA TYR A 389 -0.79 18.65 7.98
C TYR A 389 0.23 19.24 8.98
N ALA A 390 -0.02 20.44 9.51
CA ALA A 390 0.85 21.07 10.50
C ALA A 390 1.00 20.27 11.80
N ARG A 391 0.03 19.41 12.14
CA ARG A 391 0.04 18.52 13.33
C ARG A 391 0.53 17.10 13.03
N THR A 392 0.68 16.74 11.77
CA THR A 392 1.19 15.42 11.38
C THR A 392 2.64 15.30 11.79
N ASP A 393 2.95 14.33 12.63
CA ASP A 393 4.31 14.13 13.13
C ASP A 393 5.25 13.51 12.07
N THR A 394 6.55 13.61 12.34
CA THR A 394 7.60 13.13 11.43
C THR A 394 7.53 11.64 11.15
N TYR A 395 7.09 10.84 12.11
CA TYR A 395 6.90 9.40 11.94
C TYR A 395 5.80 9.09 10.89
N LEU A 396 4.68 9.79 10.92
CA LEU A 396 3.60 9.62 9.95
C LEU A 396 4.02 10.12 8.56
N LEU A 397 4.75 11.25 8.50
CA LEU A 397 5.24 11.79 7.23
C LEU A 397 6.21 10.82 6.53
N ILE A 398 7.18 10.27 7.24
CA ILE A 398 8.11 9.30 6.64
C ILE A 398 7.40 7.99 6.27
N SER A 399 6.46 7.53 7.08
CA SER A 399 5.69 6.31 6.81
C SER A 399 4.82 6.46 5.58
N GLN A 400 4.19 7.62 5.40
CA GLN A 400 3.43 7.94 4.19
C GLN A 400 4.35 7.96 2.95
N ARG A 401 5.50 8.64 3.05
CA ARG A 401 6.46 8.69 1.93
C ARG A 401 6.94 7.32 1.50
N MET A 402 7.24 6.46 2.45
CA MET A 402 7.65 5.08 2.16
C MET A 402 6.56 4.29 1.43
N ARG A 403 5.30 4.39 1.88
CA ARG A 403 4.17 3.75 1.19
C ARG A 403 4.00 4.28 -0.23
N SER A 404 4.10 5.58 -0.41
CA SER A 404 4.01 6.21 -1.74
C SER A 404 5.09 5.71 -2.69
N LEU A 405 6.33 5.57 -2.20
CA LEU A 405 7.43 5.02 -3.00
C LEU A 405 7.19 3.54 -3.36
N GLN A 406 6.77 2.72 -2.40
CA GLN A 406 6.47 1.30 -2.62
C GLN A 406 5.34 1.11 -3.65
N ASN A 407 4.32 1.96 -3.61
CA ASN A 407 3.15 1.87 -4.47
C ASN A 407 3.25 2.74 -5.73
N GLN A 408 4.38 3.39 -5.95
CA GLN A 408 4.59 4.29 -7.10
C GLN A 408 3.51 5.39 -7.19
N VAL A 409 3.22 6.02 -6.06
CA VAL A 409 2.31 7.15 -5.93
C VAL A 409 3.14 8.44 -5.87
N VAL A 410 2.77 9.45 -6.64
CA VAL A 410 3.40 10.76 -6.55
C VAL A 410 2.79 11.51 -5.37
N ASP A 411 3.61 11.80 -4.35
CA ASP A 411 3.21 12.71 -3.27
C ASP A 411 3.20 14.14 -3.81
N ILE A 412 2.07 14.80 -3.68
CA ILE A 412 1.86 16.19 -4.12
C ILE A 412 1.83 17.13 -2.92
N ALA A 413 2.18 18.40 -3.15
CA ALA A 413 2.10 19.43 -2.13
C ALA A 413 0.66 19.60 -1.60
N PRO A 414 0.48 19.97 -0.31
CA PRO A 414 -0.85 20.20 0.26
C PRO A 414 -1.71 21.21 -0.54
N GLU A 415 -1.09 22.22 -1.15
CA GLU A 415 -1.76 23.22 -1.99
C GLU A 415 -2.32 22.60 -3.27
N GLN A 416 -1.53 21.75 -3.94
CA GLN A 416 -1.98 21.02 -5.12
C GLN A 416 -3.07 20.00 -4.76
N TYR A 417 -2.89 19.30 -3.65
CA TYR A 417 -3.91 18.38 -3.13
C TYR A 417 -5.24 19.12 -2.88
N GLN A 418 -5.21 20.28 -2.20
CA GLN A 418 -6.41 21.08 -1.92
C GLN A 418 -7.14 21.45 -3.21
N LYS A 419 -6.41 21.95 -4.20
CA LYS A 419 -6.99 22.35 -5.48
C LYS A 419 -7.65 21.16 -6.19
N LEU A 420 -6.90 20.09 -6.42
CA LEU A 420 -7.39 18.92 -7.15
C LEU A 420 -8.55 18.22 -6.41
N ARG A 421 -8.46 18.15 -5.08
CA ARG A 421 -9.52 17.54 -4.26
C ARG A 421 -10.80 18.36 -4.27
N GLN A 422 -10.71 19.70 -4.22
CA GLN A 422 -11.87 20.58 -4.33
C GLN A 422 -12.55 20.44 -5.71
N GLU A 423 -11.77 20.42 -6.79
CA GLU A 423 -12.27 20.21 -8.14
C GLU A 423 -12.99 18.87 -8.27
N PHE A 424 -12.40 17.82 -7.71
CA PHE A 424 -12.98 16.48 -7.68
C PHE A 424 -14.32 16.47 -6.92
N LEU A 425 -14.36 16.98 -5.68
CA LEU A 425 -15.58 17.00 -4.87
C LEU A 425 -16.71 17.81 -5.54
N ASN A 426 -16.37 18.92 -6.22
CA ASN A 426 -17.34 19.72 -6.95
C ASN A 426 -17.90 19.04 -8.20
N SER A 427 -17.14 18.14 -8.80
CA SER A 427 -17.55 17.40 -10.03
C SER A 427 -18.30 16.11 -9.74
N LEU A 428 -18.20 15.58 -8.52
CA LEU A 428 -18.79 14.30 -8.16
C LEU A 428 -20.31 14.40 -7.95
N THR A 429 -21.04 13.45 -8.48
CA THR A 429 -22.49 13.30 -8.28
C THR A 429 -22.84 11.97 -7.62
N VAL A 430 -24.00 11.88 -7.00
CA VAL A 430 -24.50 10.62 -6.42
C VAL A 430 -24.64 9.54 -7.50
N ASP A 431 -25.04 9.89 -8.72
CA ASP A 431 -25.19 8.94 -9.82
C ASP A 431 -23.85 8.34 -10.24
N MET A 432 -22.77 9.15 -10.31
CA MET A 432 -21.43 8.65 -10.60
C MET A 432 -20.94 7.67 -9.52
N LEU A 433 -21.19 8.00 -8.24
CA LEU A 433 -20.81 7.13 -7.13
C LEU A 433 -21.63 5.83 -7.15
N ASN A 434 -22.94 5.92 -7.39
CA ASN A 434 -23.84 4.77 -7.47
C ASN A 434 -23.54 3.87 -8.66
N GLN A 435 -23.16 4.42 -9.80
CA GLN A 435 -22.70 3.63 -10.95
C GLN A 435 -21.47 2.82 -10.62
N TYR A 436 -20.49 3.44 -9.96
CA TYR A 436 -19.30 2.74 -9.51
C TYR A 436 -19.62 1.64 -8.48
N LEU A 437 -20.43 1.94 -7.45
CA LEU A 437 -20.85 0.95 -6.45
C LEU A 437 -21.60 -0.23 -7.06
N ARG A 438 -22.47 0.03 -8.03
CA ARG A 438 -23.17 -1.04 -8.77
C ARG A 438 -22.19 -1.96 -9.47
N GLN A 439 -21.18 -1.40 -10.13
CA GLN A 439 -20.14 -2.17 -10.80
C GLN A 439 -19.33 -3.00 -9.79
N GLN A 440 -18.89 -2.40 -8.68
CA GLN A 440 -18.11 -3.10 -7.66
C GLN A 440 -18.90 -4.23 -6.99
N LEU A 441 -20.17 -3.99 -6.65
CA LEU A 441 -21.03 -4.98 -5.98
C LEU A 441 -21.59 -6.06 -6.92
N SER A 442 -21.40 -5.90 -8.22
CA SER A 442 -21.82 -6.90 -9.24
C SER A 442 -20.68 -7.83 -9.65
N GLN A 443 -19.44 -7.57 -9.21
CA GLN A 443 -18.31 -8.46 -9.52
C GLN A 443 -18.29 -9.70 -8.63
N ASP A 444 -17.66 -10.76 -9.11
CA ASP A 444 -17.43 -11.95 -8.30
C ASP A 444 -16.43 -11.64 -7.16
N MET A 445 -16.86 -11.98 -5.94
CA MET A 445 -16.03 -11.83 -4.75
C MET A 445 -15.58 -13.19 -4.25
N ALA A 446 -14.32 -13.31 -3.87
CA ALA A 446 -13.82 -14.47 -3.16
C ALA A 446 -14.42 -14.53 -1.75
N LEU A 447 -14.81 -15.73 -1.32
CA LEU A 447 -15.37 -15.99 0.01
C LEU A 447 -14.29 -16.67 0.87
N VAL A 448 -13.81 -15.98 1.89
CA VAL A 448 -12.74 -16.49 2.76
C VAL A 448 -13.22 -16.48 4.21
N LEU A 449 -13.25 -17.65 4.83
CA LEU A 449 -13.57 -17.82 6.24
C LEU A 449 -12.30 -18.14 7.04
N GLN A 450 -12.02 -17.34 8.05
CA GLN A 450 -11.03 -17.65 9.07
C GLN A 450 -11.76 -18.02 10.35
N GLN A 451 -11.44 -19.19 10.91
CA GLN A 451 -12.04 -19.71 12.13
C GLN A 451 -11.00 -19.92 13.21
N PRO A 452 -11.35 -19.74 14.50
CA PRO A 452 -10.48 -20.09 15.60
C PRO A 452 -10.09 -21.58 15.57
N GLN A 453 -8.88 -21.89 15.99
CA GLN A 453 -8.45 -23.29 16.14
C GLN A 453 -9.35 -24.05 17.13
N GLY A 454 -9.73 -25.26 16.75
CA GLY A 454 -10.54 -26.14 17.58
C GLY A 454 -12.05 -25.96 17.45
N GLU A 455 -12.50 -24.95 16.73
CA GLU A 455 -13.93 -24.82 16.38
C GLU A 455 -14.34 -25.83 15.29
N PRO A 456 -15.62 -26.27 15.26
CA PRO A 456 -16.12 -27.09 14.18
C PRO A 456 -15.98 -26.39 12.82
N GLU A 457 -15.49 -27.14 11.83
CA GLU A 457 -15.38 -26.59 10.46
C GLU A 457 -16.75 -26.21 9.92
N TYR A 458 -16.88 -24.98 9.42
CA TYR A 458 -18.12 -24.47 8.86
C TYR A 458 -18.35 -24.99 7.43
N ASN A 459 -19.63 -25.22 7.07
CA ASN A 459 -19.99 -25.62 5.72
C ASN A 459 -19.94 -24.43 4.76
N MET A 460 -18.84 -24.30 4.04
CA MET A 460 -18.66 -23.21 3.06
C MET A 460 -19.67 -23.19 1.92
N LYS A 461 -20.31 -24.32 1.60
CA LYS A 461 -21.34 -24.40 0.55
C LYS A 461 -22.59 -23.63 0.95
N ASP A 462 -22.95 -23.65 2.24
CA ASP A 462 -24.12 -22.92 2.74
C ASP A 462 -23.88 -21.41 2.70
N LEU A 463 -22.69 -20.95 3.06
CA LEU A 463 -22.30 -19.54 2.96
C LEU A 463 -22.27 -19.07 1.50
N GLN A 464 -21.71 -19.89 0.61
CA GLN A 464 -21.67 -19.60 -0.82
C GLN A 464 -23.09 -19.49 -1.41
N ALA A 465 -23.96 -20.45 -1.11
CA ALA A 465 -25.36 -20.45 -1.58
C ALA A 465 -26.13 -19.22 -1.08
N THR A 466 -25.91 -18.84 0.20
CA THR A 466 -26.51 -17.62 0.78
C THR A 466 -26.04 -16.37 0.04
N ARG A 467 -24.73 -16.23 -0.19
CA ARG A 467 -24.17 -15.10 -0.95
C ARG A 467 -24.73 -15.05 -2.38
N GLU A 468 -24.68 -16.16 -3.11
CA GLU A 468 -25.15 -16.24 -4.50
C GLU A 468 -26.63 -15.87 -4.62
N LYS A 469 -27.46 -16.38 -3.74
CA LYS A 469 -28.88 -16.08 -3.71
C LYS A 469 -29.18 -14.59 -3.48
N LEU A 470 -28.43 -13.94 -2.61
CA LEU A 470 -28.73 -12.57 -2.18
C LEU A 470 -28.01 -11.52 -3.04
N MET A 471 -26.83 -11.86 -3.56
CA MET A 471 -26.02 -10.94 -4.35
C MET A 471 -26.09 -11.21 -5.86
N ALA A 472 -26.86 -12.17 -6.32
CA ALA A 472 -27.14 -12.31 -7.75
C ALA A 472 -27.77 -11.02 -8.29
N PRO A 473 -27.36 -10.54 -9.48
CA PRO A 473 -28.04 -9.42 -10.12
C PRO A 473 -29.52 -9.71 -10.23
N ALA A 474 -30.37 -8.71 -9.95
CA ALA A 474 -31.80 -8.87 -10.23
C ALA A 474 -31.97 -9.26 -11.71
N PRO A 475 -32.80 -10.24 -12.04
CA PRO A 475 -33.06 -10.58 -13.44
C PRO A 475 -33.50 -9.31 -14.15
N ALA A 476 -32.82 -8.97 -15.26
CA ALA A 476 -33.17 -7.82 -16.06
C ALA A 476 -34.68 -7.92 -16.34
N ALA A 477 -35.47 -6.94 -15.89
CA ALA A 477 -36.87 -6.86 -16.20
C ALA A 477 -36.97 -7.00 -17.71
N ALA A 478 -37.67 -8.00 -18.20
CA ALA A 478 -37.80 -8.32 -19.60
C ALA A 478 -38.12 -7.02 -20.33
N ALA A 479 -37.16 -6.48 -21.06
CA ALA A 479 -37.34 -5.29 -21.86
C ALA A 479 -38.46 -5.61 -22.83
N ALA A 480 -39.57 -4.90 -22.67
CA ALA A 480 -40.67 -4.98 -23.63
C ALA A 480 -40.09 -4.76 -25.01
N SER A 481 -40.17 -5.79 -25.82
CA SER A 481 -39.76 -5.80 -27.20
C SER A 481 -40.45 -4.69 -27.97
N ASN A 482 -39.69 -3.63 -28.32
CA ASN A 482 -40.00 -2.83 -29.48
C ASN A 482 -38.81 -2.92 -30.42
N SER A 483 -39.08 -3.63 -31.49
CA SER A 483 -38.24 -3.82 -32.65
C SER A 483 -37.86 -2.49 -33.30
N ALA A 484 -36.62 -2.28 -33.61
CA ALA A 484 -36.13 -1.96 -34.95
C ALA A 484 -34.68 -1.46 -34.90
N GLY A 485 -33.85 -2.01 -35.76
CA GLY A 485 -32.72 -1.29 -36.39
C GLY A 485 -31.34 -1.64 -35.89
N ASP A 486 -30.80 -2.62 -36.51
CA ASP A 486 -29.43 -2.87 -36.97
C ASP A 486 -28.41 -1.71 -36.80
N VAL A 487 -27.20 -2.00 -36.37
CA VAL A 487 -25.88 -1.74 -36.95
C VAL A 487 -24.73 -1.67 -35.91
N ALA A 488 -23.80 -2.59 -36.10
CA ALA A 488 -22.31 -2.51 -35.94
C ALA A 488 -21.64 -2.32 -34.58
N GLN A 489 -20.96 -3.38 -34.23
CA GLN A 489 -19.66 -3.58 -33.59
C GLN A 489 -18.82 -2.34 -33.23
N GLY A 490 -18.51 -2.24 -31.95
CA GLY A 490 -17.39 -1.50 -31.40
C GLY A 490 -16.90 -2.15 -30.12
N ARG A 491 -15.88 -2.99 -30.21
CA ARG A 491 -15.14 -3.48 -29.05
C ARG A 491 -14.52 -2.31 -28.31
N SER A 492 -14.89 -2.11 -27.07
CA SER A 492 -14.17 -1.32 -26.09
C SER A 492 -13.88 -2.23 -24.91
N GLU A 493 -12.64 -2.66 -24.80
CA GLU A 493 -12.10 -3.26 -23.59
C GLU A 493 -12.00 -2.18 -22.52
N ALA A 494 -12.92 -2.19 -21.57
CA ALA A 494 -12.78 -1.40 -20.34
C ALA A 494 -11.96 -2.23 -19.35
N THR A 495 -10.75 -1.80 -19.07
CA THR A 495 -9.92 -2.31 -17.97
C THR A 495 -10.33 -1.62 -16.69
N ASP A 496 -11.02 -2.35 -15.81
CA ASP A 496 -11.41 -1.91 -14.48
C ASP A 496 -10.32 -2.14 -13.47
N ILE A 497 -10.04 -1.12 -12.65
CA ILE A 497 -9.00 -1.16 -11.63
C ILE A 497 -9.57 -0.66 -10.31
N PRO A 498 -9.45 -1.42 -9.22
CA PRO A 498 -9.80 -0.97 -7.88
C PRO A 498 -8.65 -0.33 -7.12
N PRO A 499 -8.95 0.41 -6.08
CA PRO A 499 -8.06 1.33 -5.38
C PRO A 499 -7.32 0.73 -4.19
N ALA A 500 -6.31 1.46 -3.78
CA ALA A 500 -5.38 1.10 -2.74
C ALA A 500 -5.34 2.07 -1.57
N GLN A 501 -5.02 1.56 -0.40
CA GLN A 501 -4.50 2.30 0.74
C GLN A 501 -3.08 1.88 1.07
#